data_ab2d5fef9ca9ea523afe1ff397b45076
#
_entry.id   ab2d5fef9ca9ea523afe1ff397b45076
#
_cell.length_a   1.000
_cell.length_b   1.000
_cell.length_c   1.000
_cell.angle_alpha   90.00
_cell.angle_beta   90.00
_cell.angle_gamma   90.00
#
_symmetry.space_group_name_H-M   'P 1'
#
loop_
_entity.id
_entity.type
_entity.pdbx_description
1 polymer ?
#
loop_
_entity_poly.entity_id
_entity_poly.type
_entity_poly.pdbx_seq_one_letter_code
_entity_poly.pdbx_strand_id
1 'polypeptide(L)'
;VQKELAGTFRRLIQVERDNLSGGRDKALQAARDFFYHGEIAEEMVKFHQENGGLLTMEDLADFHVGVNAPAHGTYKGIDVYTCGPWCQGPVSIQALQILEGMDLKGMGHNSADYIHAVLEALSLAISDREAFYGDPDFVDVPMEGLLSKSFAEERRAMIDMRKAFGEMPEAGDPWRHQGMESPNGKPARPEPVGGGLPADPSYTA
;
A
#
# COMPACT_ATOMS: atom_id res chain seq x y z
N VAL A 1 10.39 18.76 -19.11
CA VAL A 1 9.39 18.14 -20.02
C VAL A 1 9.88 16.74 -20.39
N GLN A 2 9.08 15.71 -20.11
CA GLN A 2 9.41 14.30 -20.40
C GLN A 2 9.10 13.99 -21.88
N LYS A 3 10.03 14.27 -22.75
CA LYS A 3 9.85 14.14 -24.21
C LYS A 3 9.69 12.67 -24.63
N GLU A 4 10.46 11.77 -24.02
CA GLU A 4 10.45 10.33 -24.31
C GLU A 4 9.10 9.70 -23.92
N LEU A 5 8.60 9.99 -22.71
CA LEU A 5 7.28 9.53 -22.28
C LEU A 5 6.17 10.04 -23.21
N ALA A 6 6.27 11.29 -23.67
CA ALA A 6 5.34 11.83 -24.67
C ALA A 6 5.43 11.08 -26.02
N GLY A 7 6.62 10.60 -26.38
CA GLY A 7 6.83 9.72 -27.54
C GLY A 7 6.10 8.41 -27.39
N THR A 8 6.22 7.75 -26.22
CA THR A 8 5.53 6.49 -25.89
C THR A 8 4.01 6.65 -26.01
N PHE A 9 3.43 7.69 -25.41
CA PHE A 9 1.99 7.94 -25.55
C PHE A 9 1.54 8.19 -26.99
N ARG A 10 2.34 8.88 -27.82
CA ARG A 10 2.00 9.07 -29.24
C ARG A 10 2.00 7.76 -30.01
N ARG A 11 2.93 6.83 -29.71
CA ARG A 11 2.94 5.47 -30.30
C ARG A 11 1.65 4.72 -29.96
N LEU A 12 1.23 4.72 -28.69
CA LEU A 12 -0.02 4.08 -28.26
C LEU A 12 -1.25 4.68 -28.97
N ILE A 13 -1.34 6.01 -29.04
CA ILE A 13 -2.42 6.71 -29.76
C ILE A 13 -2.41 6.35 -31.25
N GLN A 14 -1.24 6.21 -31.87
CA GLN A 14 -1.14 5.87 -33.28
C GLN A 14 -1.65 4.43 -33.51
N VAL A 15 -1.25 3.47 -32.68
CA VAL A 15 -1.75 2.08 -32.76
C VAL A 15 -3.28 2.02 -32.61
N GLU A 16 -3.86 2.75 -31.66
CA GLU A 16 -5.29 2.85 -31.52
C GLU A 16 -5.95 3.35 -32.81
N ARG A 17 -5.45 4.47 -33.36
CA ARG A 17 -6.00 5.08 -34.59
C ARG A 17 -5.95 4.15 -35.80
N ASP A 18 -4.85 3.43 -35.98
CA ASP A 18 -4.64 2.52 -37.09
C ASP A 18 -5.62 1.30 -37.03
N ASN A 19 -6.14 0.99 -35.86
CA ASN A 19 -7.05 -0.11 -35.62
C ASN A 19 -8.54 0.29 -35.45
N LEU A 20 -8.87 1.59 -35.56
CA LEU A 20 -10.25 2.11 -35.40
C LEU A 20 -11.27 1.50 -36.36
N SER A 21 -10.85 1.05 -37.55
CA SER A 21 -11.72 0.39 -38.51
C SER A 21 -12.35 -0.90 -37.98
N GLY A 22 -11.70 -1.54 -36.98
CA GLY A 22 -12.20 -2.73 -36.30
C GLY A 22 -13.18 -2.43 -35.14
N GLY A 23 -13.47 -1.15 -34.88
CA GLY A 23 -14.27 -0.68 -33.75
C GLY A 23 -13.42 -0.29 -32.55
N ARG A 24 -14.02 0.49 -31.63
CA ARG A 24 -13.33 1.09 -30.46
C ARG A 24 -12.64 0.03 -29.58
N ASP A 25 -13.33 -1.05 -29.25
CA ASP A 25 -12.80 -2.08 -28.35
C ASP A 25 -11.57 -2.77 -28.93
N LYS A 26 -11.60 -3.09 -30.21
CA LYS A 26 -10.42 -3.66 -30.91
C LYS A 26 -9.27 -2.69 -30.97
N ALA A 27 -9.53 -1.40 -31.20
CA ALA A 27 -8.50 -0.39 -31.23
C ALA A 27 -7.82 -0.21 -29.86
N LEU A 28 -8.59 -0.21 -28.77
CA LEU A 28 -8.07 -0.16 -27.41
C LEU A 28 -7.27 -1.43 -27.04
N GLN A 29 -7.78 -2.60 -27.47
CA GLN A 29 -7.07 -3.86 -27.27
C GLN A 29 -5.73 -3.88 -28.02
N ALA A 30 -5.69 -3.39 -29.25
CA ALA A 30 -4.45 -3.27 -30.01
C ALA A 30 -3.43 -2.36 -29.32
N ALA A 31 -3.85 -1.23 -28.76
CA ALA A 31 -2.98 -0.35 -27.99
C ALA A 31 -2.47 -1.01 -26.70
N ARG A 32 -3.33 -1.78 -26.00
CA ARG A 32 -2.93 -2.59 -24.84
C ARG A 32 -1.90 -3.65 -25.22
N ASP A 33 -2.16 -4.39 -26.29
CA ASP A 33 -1.26 -5.45 -26.76
C ASP A 33 0.09 -4.87 -27.20
N PHE A 34 0.11 -3.69 -27.82
CA PHE A 34 1.36 -2.99 -28.15
C PHE A 34 2.18 -2.65 -26.91
N PHE A 35 1.52 -2.35 -25.77
CA PHE A 35 2.22 -2.08 -24.52
C PHE A 35 2.73 -3.36 -23.86
N TYR A 36 1.89 -4.41 -23.72
CA TYR A 36 2.19 -5.58 -22.90
C TYR A 36 2.86 -6.73 -23.68
N HIS A 37 2.67 -6.82 -25.01
CA HIS A 37 3.20 -7.88 -25.87
C HIS A 37 4.08 -7.37 -27.02
N GLY A 38 4.10 -6.05 -27.26
CA GLY A 38 4.80 -5.43 -28.38
C GLY A 38 6.12 -4.77 -28.00
N GLU A 39 6.55 -3.84 -28.87
CA GLU A 39 7.85 -3.16 -28.78
C GLU A 39 8.12 -2.48 -27.43
N ILE A 40 7.08 -1.95 -26.75
CA ILE A 40 7.25 -1.32 -25.42
C ILE A 40 7.64 -2.37 -24.39
N ALA A 41 6.98 -3.52 -24.39
CA ALA A 41 7.33 -4.64 -23.52
C ALA A 41 8.75 -5.14 -23.78
N GLU A 42 9.12 -5.31 -25.05
CA GLU A 42 10.46 -5.74 -25.45
C GLU A 42 11.54 -4.77 -24.96
N GLU A 43 11.33 -3.46 -25.13
CA GLU A 43 12.24 -2.42 -24.64
C GLU A 43 12.38 -2.46 -23.11
N MET A 44 11.27 -2.63 -22.38
CA MET A 44 11.27 -2.72 -20.91
C MET A 44 12.02 -3.97 -20.43
N VAL A 45 11.70 -5.13 -20.98
CA VAL A 45 12.33 -6.40 -20.59
C VAL A 45 13.83 -6.38 -20.92
N LYS A 46 14.21 -5.88 -22.08
CA LYS A 46 15.62 -5.71 -22.44
C LYS A 46 16.37 -4.85 -21.44
N PHE A 47 15.79 -3.69 -21.06
CA PHE A 47 16.40 -2.82 -20.06
C PHE A 47 16.56 -3.53 -18.71
N HIS A 48 15.55 -4.28 -18.26
CA HIS A 48 15.61 -5.05 -17.01
C HIS A 48 16.73 -6.10 -17.07
N GLN A 49 16.81 -6.88 -18.14
CA GLN A 49 17.84 -7.93 -18.30
C GLN A 49 19.26 -7.36 -18.30
N GLU A 50 19.48 -6.23 -18.99
CA GLU A 50 20.78 -5.56 -19.06
C GLU A 50 21.21 -4.95 -17.71
N ASN A 51 20.26 -4.66 -16.81
CA ASN A 51 20.51 -4.02 -15.50
C ASN A 51 20.23 -4.94 -14.29
N GLY A 52 20.14 -6.26 -14.50
CA GLY A 52 19.94 -7.23 -13.41
C GLY A 52 18.52 -7.25 -12.83
N GLY A 53 17.54 -6.70 -13.53
CA GLY A 53 16.12 -6.80 -13.17
C GLY A 53 15.53 -8.17 -13.52
N LEU A 54 14.38 -8.50 -12.90
CA LEU A 54 13.76 -9.82 -13.01
C LEU A 54 12.60 -9.88 -14.00
N LEU A 55 12.11 -8.73 -14.49
CA LEU A 55 10.96 -8.66 -15.37
C LEU A 55 11.18 -9.43 -16.68
N THR A 56 10.21 -10.26 -17.05
CA THR A 56 10.20 -11.07 -18.27
C THR A 56 9.06 -10.68 -19.21
N MET A 57 9.10 -11.16 -20.44
CA MET A 57 7.97 -10.99 -21.39
C MET A 57 6.74 -11.76 -20.92
N GLU A 58 6.91 -12.90 -20.25
CA GLU A 58 5.83 -13.70 -19.70
C GLU A 58 5.09 -12.96 -18.59
N ASP A 59 5.81 -12.30 -17.69
CA ASP A 59 5.21 -11.47 -16.63
C ASP A 59 4.31 -10.36 -17.19
N LEU A 60 4.75 -9.74 -18.29
CA LEU A 60 3.96 -8.69 -18.95
C LEU A 60 2.76 -9.28 -19.72
N ALA A 61 2.95 -10.41 -20.39
CA ALA A 61 1.89 -11.07 -21.17
C ALA A 61 0.76 -11.59 -20.28
N ASP A 62 1.12 -12.14 -19.12
CA ASP A 62 0.17 -12.72 -18.16
C ASP A 62 -0.47 -11.69 -17.23
N PHE A 63 0.00 -10.43 -17.28
CA PHE A 63 -0.55 -9.39 -16.43
C PHE A 63 -2.02 -9.08 -16.71
N HIS A 64 -2.84 -9.23 -15.70
CA HIS A 64 -4.26 -8.87 -15.71
C HIS A 64 -4.59 -8.00 -14.50
N VAL A 65 -5.40 -6.97 -14.73
CA VAL A 65 -5.92 -6.14 -13.64
C VAL A 65 -6.93 -6.94 -12.83
N GLY A 66 -6.62 -7.19 -11.56
CA GLY A 66 -7.54 -7.79 -10.61
C GLY A 66 -8.66 -6.82 -10.20
N VAL A 67 -9.84 -7.37 -9.89
CA VAL A 67 -10.94 -6.62 -9.27
C VAL A 67 -11.20 -7.24 -7.90
N ASN A 68 -10.74 -6.58 -6.86
CA ASN A 68 -10.83 -7.05 -5.48
C ASN A 68 -11.88 -6.28 -4.70
N ALA A 69 -12.50 -6.94 -3.71
CA ALA A 69 -13.33 -6.24 -2.74
C ALA A 69 -12.47 -5.23 -1.95
N PRO A 70 -12.95 -4.01 -1.72
CA PRO A 70 -12.21 -3.06 -0.91
C PRO A 70 -12.11 -3.51 0.55
N ALA A 71 -11.03 -3.16 1.23
CA ALA A 71 -10.97 -3.24 2.67
C ALA A 71 -11.97 -2.22 3.27
N HIS A 72 -12.68 -2.64 4.31
CA HIS A 72 -13.75 -1.87 4.92
C HIS A 72 -13.58 -1.79 6.44
N GLY A 73 -13.90 -0.65 7.01
CA GLY A 73 -14.05 -0.42 8.44
C GLY A 73 -14.96 0.77 8.71
N THR A 74 -15.19 1.06 9.97
CA THR A 74 -16.07 2.18 10.36
C THR A 74 -15.32 3.14 11.29
N TYR A 75 -15.65 4.42 11.19
CA TYR A 75 -15.21 5.47 12.09
C TYR A 75 -16.40 6.35 12.49
N LYS A 76 -16.78 6.34 13.76
CA LYS A 76 -17.93 7.12 14.30
C LYS A 76 -19.21 6.94 13.46
N GLY A 77 -19.48 5.71 13.03
CA GLY A 77 -20.65 5.37 12.23
C GLY A 77 -20.55 5.69 10.74
N ILE A 78 -19.40 6.15 10.26
CA ILE A 78 -19.13 6.40 8.85
C ILE A 78 -18.37 5.19 8.29
N ASP A 79 -18.85 4.64 7.18
CA ASP A 79 -18.16 3.58 6.46
C ASP A 79 -16.93 4.14 5.73
N VAL A 80 -15.80 3.47 5.89
CA VAL A 80 -14.52 3.81 5.25
C VAL A 80 -14.07 2.65 4.40
N TYR A 81 -13.82 2.90 3.12
CA TYR A 81 -13.36 1.92 2.16
C TYR A 81 -12.00 2.31 1.60
N THR A 82 -11.13 1.32 1.39
CA THR A 82 -9.79 1.54 0.84
C THR A 82 -9.30 0.31 0.06
N CYS A 83 -8.15 0.42 -0.59
CA CYS A 83 -7.48 -0.72 -1.21
C CYS A 83 -7.03 -1.76 -0.18
N GLY A 84 -6.73 -2.97 -0.64
CA GLY A 84 -6.31 -4.10 0.20
C GLY A 84 -4.91 -3.96 0.79
N PRO A 85 -4.42 -5.02 1.48
CA PRO A 85 -3.16 -5.00 2.22
C PRO A 85 -1.89 -5.05 1.33
N TRP A 86 -2.01 -5.36 0.05
CA TRP A 86 -0.95 -5.20 -0.95
C TRP A 86 -0.56 -3.71 -1.16
N CYS A 87 -1.33 -2.81 -0.58
CA CYS A 87 -1.15 -1.37 -0.54
C CYS A 87 -1.31 -0.88 0.91
N GLN A 88 -1.14 0.40 1.19
CA GLN A 88 -1.18 0.94 2.57
C GLN A 88 -2.57 1.39 3.04
N GLY A 89 -3.61 1.13 2.27
CA GLY A 89 -4.96 1.60 2.58
C GLY A 89 -5.48 1.23 3.97
N PRO A 90 -5.39 -0.04 4.41
CA PRO A 90 -5.94 -0.45 5.70
C PRO A 90 -5.30 0.24 6.91
N VAL A 91 -4.07 0.77 6.80
CA VAL A 91 -3.42 1.58 7.85
C VAL A 91 -4.30 2.78 8.24
N SER A 92 -4.92 3.43 7.26
CA SER A 92 -5.79 4.58 7.53
C SER A 92 -7.06 4.19 8.30
N ILE A 93 -7.67 3.05 7.97
CA ILE A 93 -8.82 2.52 8.72
C ILE A 93 -8.41 2.17 10.15
N GLN A 94 -7.30 1.46 10.31
CA GLN A 94 -6.79 1.07 11.62
C GLN A 94 -6.48 2.30 12.49
N ALA A 95 -5.78 3.28 11.97
CA ALA A 95 -5.50 4.53 12.68
C ALA A 95 -6.78 5.27 13.09
N LEU A 96 -7.77 5.36 12.20
CA LEU A 96 -9.07 5.94 12.52
C LEU A 96 -9.77 5.19 13.65
N GLN A 97 -9.76 3.86 13.64
CA GLN A 97 -10.38 3.04 14.69
C GLN A 97 -9.65 3.17 16.03
N ILE A 98 -8.31 3.29 16.03
CA ILE A 98 -7.55 3.60 17.25
C ILE A 98 -7.98 4.96 17.80
N LEU A 99 -8.12 5.97 16.94
CA LEU A 99 -8.52 7.33 17.33
C LEU A 99 -10.00 7.45 17.72
N GLU A 100 -10.86 6.51 17.32
CA GLU A 100 -12.32 6.61 17.53
C GLU A 100 -12.69 6.73 19.01
N GLY A 101 -11.94 6.08 19.91
CA GLY A 101 -12.15 6.15 21.34
C GLY A 101 -11.55 7.38 22.05
N MET A 102 -10.96 8.32 21.29
CA MET A 102 -10.31 9.53 21.84
C MET A 102 -11.16 10.76 21.57
N ASP A 103 -11.19 11.71 22.52
CA ASP A 103 -11.88 12.98 22.35
C ASP A 103 -11.04 14.00 21.56
N LEU A 104 -10.82 13.72 20.29
CA LEU A 104 -10.04 14.61 19.41
C LEU A 104 -10.64 16.02 19.32
N LYS A 105 -11.96 16.15 19.46
CA LYS A 105 -12.62 17.46 19.44
C LYS A 105 -12.30 18.26 20.69
N GLY A 106 -12.29 17.62 21.85
CA GLY A 106 -11.93 18.24 23.13
C GLY A 106 -10.47 18.65 23.20
N MET A 107 -9.57 17.90 22.53
CA MET A 107 -8.15 18.26 22.42
C MET A 107 -7.94 19.57 21.64
N GLY A 108 -8.82 19.89 20.71
CA GLY A 108 -8.71 21.07 19.82
C GLY A 108 -7.87 20.78 18.57
N HIS A 109 -8.32 21.33 17.44
CA HIS A 109 -7.68 21.10 16.14
C HIS A 109 -6.22 21.61 16.13
N ASN A 110 -5.29 20.76 15.69
CA ASN A 110 -3.84 21.06 15.65
C ASN A 110 -3.20 21.45 17.00
N SER A 111 -3.81 21.12 18.12
CA SER A 111 -3.15 21.22 19.43
C SER A 111 -2.02 20.18 19.55
N ALA A 112 -1.14 20.35 20.51
CA ALA A 112 -0.09 19.37 20.79
C ALA A 112 -0.67 17.98 21.11
N ASP A 113 -1.73 17.92 21.92
CA ASP A 113 -2.41 16.68 22.28
C ASP A 113 -3.06 15.99 21.06
N TYR A 114 -3.71 16.79 20.19
CA TYR A 114 -4.29 16.28 18.95
C TYR A 114 -3.21 15.67 18.02
N ILE A 115 -2.13 16.42 17.80
CA ILE A 115 -1.01 15.96 16.94
C ILE A 115 -0.37 14.72 17.54
N HIS A 116 -0.13 14.70 18.85
CA HIS A 116 0.42 13.55 19.57
C HIS A 116 -0.47 12.32 19.38
N ALA A 117 -1.76 12.41 19.66
CA ALA A 117 -2.69 11.29 19.51
C ALA A 117 -2.69 10.72 18.08
N VAL A 118 -2.71 11.58 17.07
CA VAL A 118 -2.71 11.16 15.65
C VAL A 118 -1.39 10.47 15.28
N LEU A 119 -0.26 11.01 15.69
CA LEU A 119 1.04 10.42 15.39
C LEU A 119 1.26 9.08 16.09
N GLU A 120 0.86 8.95 17.36
CA GLU A 120 0.95 7.68 18.08
C GLU A 120 0.04 6.61 17.48
N ALA A 121 -1.21 6.96 17.10
CA ALA A 121 -2.12 6.05 16.42
C ALA A 121 -1.57 5.58 15.06
N LEU A 122 -0.97 6.50 14.29
CA LEU A 122 -0.31 6.15 13.03
C LEU A 122 0.92 5.26 13.25
N SER A 123 1.75 5.54 14.28
CA SER A 123 2.91 4.73 14.60
C SER A 123 2.53 3.29 14.94
N LEU A 124 1.43 3.08 15.69
CA LEU A 124 0.89 1.77 15.98
C LEU A 124 0.39 1.06 14.73
N ALA A 125 -0.41 1.73 13.89
CA ALA A 125 -0.93 1.15 12.66
C ALA A 125 0.19 0.83 11.65
N ILE A 126 1.23 1.64 11.58
CA ILE A 126 2.39 1.39 10.72
C ILE A 126 3.22 0.22 11.25
N SER A 127 3.40 0.09 12.57
CA SER A 127 4.13 -1.06 13.12
C SER A 127 3.43 -2.39 12.81
N ASP A 128 2.10 -2.41 12.89
CA ASP A 128 1.31 -3.57 12.51
C ASP A 128 1.39 -3.84 10.99
N ARG A 129 1.39 -2.79 10.18
CA ARG A 129 1.61 -2.92 8.74
C ARG A 129 2.96 -3.57 8.42
N GLU A 130 4.04 -3.10 9.02
CA GLU A 130 5.40 -3.64 8.79
C GLU A 130 5.48 -5.14 9.13
N ALA A 131 4.67 -5.59 10.10
CA ALA A 131 4.68 -6.96 10.56
C ALA A 131 3.79 -7.91 9.75
N PHE A 132 2.67 -7.41 9.20
CA PHE A 132 1.62 -8.29 8.68
C PHE A 132 1.20 -8.03 7.24
N TYR A 133 1.50 -6.84 6.66
CA TYR A 133 1.03 -6.56 5.30
C TYR A 133 1.95 -7.17 4.26
N GLY A 134 1.33 -7.63 3.20
CA GLY A 134 1.98 -8.15 2.02
C GLY A 134 0.95 -8.40 0.93
N ASP A 135 1.40 -9.05 -0.12
CA ASP A 135 0.52 -9.49 -1.20
C ASP A 135 -0.26 -10.73 -0.72
N PRO A 136 -1.62 -10.68 -0.65
CA PRO A 136 -2.43 -11.80 -0.19
C PRO A 136 -2.33 -13.07 -1.03
N ASP A 137 -1.80 -12.99 -2.24
CA ASP A 137 -1.55 -14.16 -3.09
C ASP A 137 -0.34 -14.97 -2.58
N PHE A 138 0.52 -14.37 -1.75
CA PHE A 138 1.75 -14.99 -1.22
C PHE A 138 1.80 -15.10 0.30
N VAL A 139 1.04 -14.26 1.02
CA VAL A 139 1.07 -14.23 2.50
C VAL A 139 -0.33 -14.09 3.09
N ASP A 140 -0.55 -14.77 4.20
CA ASP A 140 -1.78 -14.61 4.97
C ASP A 140 -1.75 -13.30 5.75
N VAL A 141 -2.65 -12.38 5.44
CA VAL A 141 -2.80 -11.11 6.14
C VAL A 141 -4.05 -11.15 7.04
N PRO A 142 -3.92 -10.96 8.37
CA PRO A 142 -5.03 -11.07 9.31
C PRO A 142 -5.94 -9.84 9.29
N MET A 143 -6.58 -9.58 8.14
CA MET A 143 -7.35 -8.36 7.88
C MET A 143 -8.53 -8.16 8.84
N GLU A 144 -9.25 -9.23 9.19
CA GLU A 144 -10.37 -9.14 10.14
C GLU A 144 -9.89 -8.72 11.52
N GLY A 145 -8.77 -9.28 11.97
CA GLY A 145 -8.15 -8.92 13.24
C GLY A 145 -7.61 -7.50 13.24
N LEU A 146 -6.83 -7.14 12.22
CA LEU A 146 -6.23 -5.80 12.05
C LEU A 146 -7.28 -4.68 12.05
N LEU A 147 -8.45 -4.91 11.44
CA LEU A 147 -9.53 -3.95 11.33
C LEU A 147 -10.65 -4.15 12.37
N SER A 148 -10.41 -4.99 13.39
CA SER A 148 -11.38 -5.18 14.48
C SER A 148 -11.34 -4.03 15.48
N LYS A 149 -12.50 -3.71 16.04
CA LYS A 149 -12.60 -2.68 17.11
C LYS A 149 -11.86 -3.10 18.37
N SER A 150 -11.87 -4.39 18.69
CA SER A 150 -11.18 -4.92 19.86
C SER A 150 -9.65 -4.79 19.75
N PHE A 151 -9.09 -5.01 18.57
CA PHE A 151 -7.67 -4.76 18.32
C PHE A 151 -7.34 -3.26 18.41
N ALA A 152 -8.18 -2.42 17.83
CA ALA A 152 -8.00 -0.97 17.92
C ALA A 152 -8.05 -0.46 19.39
N GLU A 153 -8.89 -1.05 20.26
CA GLU A 153 -8.92 -0.75 21.69
C GLU A 153 -7.63 -1.15 22.41
N GLU A 154 -7.12 -2.34 22.11
CA GLU A 154 -5.84 -2.79 22.65
C GLU A 154 -4.70 -1.89 22.23
N ARG A 155 -4.62 -1.54 20.95
CA ARG A 155 -3.58 -0.63 20.43
C ARG A 155 -3.70 0.77 21.04
N ARG A 156 -4.90 1.31 21.15
CA ARG A 156 -5.16 2.61 21.81
C ARG A 156 -4.69 2.65 23.26
N ALA A 157 -4.86 1.56 24.01
CA ALA A 157 -4.44 1.47 25.40
C ALA A 157 -2.92 1.62 25.61
N MET A 158 -2.12 1.50 24.54
CA MET A 158 -0.68 1.71 24.58
C MET A 158 -0.28 3.19 24.49
N ILE A 159 -1.17 4.07 24.05
CA ILE A 159 -0.88 5.51 23.89
C ILE A 159 -0.83 6.18 25.25
N ASP A 160 0.35 6.67 25.63
CA ASP A 160 0.53 7.54 26.79
C ASP A 160 0.51 9.01 26.35
N MET A 161 -0.55 9.75 26.70
CA MET A 161 -0.70 11.17 26.32
C MET A 161 0.36 12.10 26.89
N ARG A 162 1.28 11.59 27.72
CA ARG A 162 2.37 12.37 28.32
C ARG A 162 3.73 12.08 27.70
N LYS A 163 3.83 10.98 26.94
CA LYS A 163 5.12 10.49 26.42
C LYS A 163 4.92 9.82 25.07
N ALA A 164 5.65 10.30 24.07
CA ALA A 164 5.71 9.64 22.76
C ALA A 164 6.47 8.31 22.85
N PHE A 165 6.17 7.37 21.93
CA PHE A 165 6.93 6.12 21.82
C PHE A 165 8.43 6.39 21.60
N GLY A 166 8.77 7.44 20.85
CA GLY A 166 10.17 7.82 20.56
C GLY A 166 10.85 6.92 19.52
N GLU A 167 10.36 5.70 19.36
CA GLU A 167 10.76 4.72 18.35
C GLU A 167 9.53 3.97 17.86
N MET A 168 9.68 3.15 16.81
CA MET A 168 8.57 2.34 16.30
C MET A 168 8.11 1.36 17.41
N PRO A 169 6.82 1.40 17.80
CA PRO A 169 6.30 0.45 18.79
C PRO A 169 6.32 -0.99 18.24
N GLU A 170 6.25 -1.97 19.14
CA GLU A 170 6.07 -3.36 18.74
C GLU A 170 4.71 -3.57 18.07
N ALA A 171 4.66 -4.46 17.07
CA ALA A 171 3.41 -4.88 16.48
C ALA A 171 2.54 -5.65 17.50
N GLY A 172 1.22 -5.52 17.35
CA GLY A 172 0.28 -6.27 18.15
C GLY A 172 0.10 -7.72 17.67
N ASP A 173 -0.94 -8.37 18.16
CA ASP A 173 -1.32 -9.72 17.70
C ASP A 173 -2.76 -9.69 17.17
N PRO A 174 -2.96 -9.35 15.89
CA PRO A 174 -4.28 -9.28 15.29
C PRO A 174 -4.92 -10.66 15.11
N TRP A 175 -4.14 -11.76 15.03
CA TRP A 175 -4.65 -13.10 14.80
C TRP A 175 -5.65 -13.55 15.87
N ARG A 176 -5.35 -13.26 17.13
CA ARG A 176 -6.26 -13.60 18.24
C ARG A 176 -7.58 -12.83 18.19
N HIS A 177 -7.61 -11.66 17.55
CA HIS A 177 -8.82 -10.84 17.38
C HIS A 177 -9.74 -11.33 16.25
N GLN A 178 -9.31 -12.31 15.47
CA GLN A 178 -10.12 -13.08 14.54
C GLN A 178 -10.25 -14.57 14.94
N GLY A 179 -9.88 -14.90 16.18
CA GLY A 179 -10.04 -16.25 16.73
C GLY A 179 -9.02 -17.28 16.22
N MET A 180 -7.86 -16.82 15.78
CA MET A 180 -6.78 -17.65 15.25
C MET A 180 -5.50 -17.47 16.06
N GLU A 181 -4.64 -18.49 16.06
CA GLU A 181 -3.27 -18.37 16.53
C GLU A 181 -2.39 -17.84 15.39
N SER A 182 -1.38 -17.03 15.73
CA SER A 182 -0.41 -16.55 14.77
C SER A 182 0.35 -17.72 14.15
N PRO A 183 0.33 -17.90 12.81
CA PRO A 183 0.96 -19.05 12.16
C PRO A 183 2.49 -19.12 12.35
N ASN A 184 3.13 -18.00 12.65
CA ASN A 184 4.59 -17.89 12.81
C ASN A 184 5.02 -17.38 14.20
N GLY A 185 4.13 -17.41 15.19
CA GLY A 185 4.38 -16.74 16.47
C GLY A 185 4.30 -15.21 16.36
N LYS A 186 4.78 -14.48 17.39
CA LYS A 186 4.87 -13.02 17.25
C LYS A 186 5.86 -12.69 16.14
N PRO A 187 5.48 -11.83 15.16
CA PRO A 187 6.42 -11.41 14.14
C PRO A 187 7.64 -10.76 14.81
N ALA A 188 8.81 -11.17 14.38
CA ALA A 188 10.03 -10.48 14.76
C ALA A 188 9.95 -9.04 14.23
N ARG A 189 10.41 -8.08 15.04
CA ARG A 189 10.59 -6.70 14.55
C ARG A 189 11.42 -6.76 13.27
N PRO A 190 10.92 -6.25 12.12
CA PRO A 190 11.75 -6.23 10.92
C PRO A 190 13.02 -5.45 11.27
N GLU A 191 14.18 -6.05 11.01
CA GLU A 191 15.43 -5.28 11.11
C GLU A 191 15.30 -4.08 10.17
N PRO A 192 15.72 -2.88 10.59
CA PRO A 192 15.74 -1.74 9.71
C PRO A 192 16.53 -2.15 8.47
N VAL A 193 15.85 -2.31 7.35
CA VAL A 193 16.53 -2.51 6.08
C VAL A 193 17.32 -1.23 5.86
N GLY A 194 18.62 -1.30 6.13
CA GLY A 194 19.56 -0.22 5.88
C GLY A 194 19.78 -0.02 4.39
N GLY A 195 18.67 0.27 3.69
CA GLY A 195 18.59 0.62 2.29
C GLY A 195 18.36 2.11 2.12
N GLY A 196 19.22 2.91 2.75
CA GLY A 196 19.44 4.24 2.23
C GLY A 196 20.00 4.05 0.82
N LEU A 197 19.23 4.39 -0.21
CA LEU A 197 19.81 4.61 -1.54
C LEU A 197 21.06 5.49 -1.33
N PRO A 198 22.22 5.12 -1.94
CA PRO A 198 23.37 5.99 -1.87
C PRO A 198 22.92 7.38 -2.27
N ALA A 199 23.20 8.38 -1.44
CA ALA A 199 22.81 9.76 -1.70
C ALA A 199 23.32 10.10 -3.09
N ASP A 200 22.41 10.30 -4.03
CA ASP A 200 22.75 10.76 -5.36
C ASP A 200 23.29 12.19 -5.19
N PRO A 201 24.58 12.44 -5.46
CA PRO A 201 25.18 13.75 -5.29
C PRO A 201 24.57 14.83 -6.19
N SER A 202 23.70 14.47 -7.11
CA SER A 202 23.00 15.43 -7.98
C SER A 202 21.80 16.12 -7.31
N TYR A 203 21.37 15.71 -6.10
CA TYR A 203 20.25 16.30 -5.34
C TYR A 203 20.68 17.33 -4.28
N THR A 204 21.94 17.73 -4.25
CA THR A 204 22.40 18.86 -3.40
C THR A 204 22.61 20.10 -4.26
N ALA A 205 21.55 20.81 -4.58
CA ALA A 205 21.57 22.21 -5.00
C ALA A 205 20.23 22.87 -4.68
#